data_f0f7d0e6b1ff43b9ed5d027c04b00396
#
_entry.id   f0f7d0e6b1ff43b9ed5d027c04b00396
#
_cell.length_a   1.000
_cell.length_b   1.000
_cell.length_c   1.000
_cell.angle_alpha   90.00
_cell.angle_beta   90.00
_cell.angle_gamma   90.00
#
_symmetry.space_group_name_H-M   'P 1'
#
loop_
_entity.id
_entity.type
_entity.pdbx_description
1 polymer ?
#
loop_
_entity_poly.entity_id
_entity_poly.type
_entity_poly.pdbx_seq_one_letter_code
_entity_poly.pdbx_strand_id
1 'polypeptide(L)'
;MQEVLAAVLDTVQQTPWLREFDGALRYVFPLLALVILIRCAKSLLMFRREPEVWAWLAGPTGDHIPVMHWENLIGRGRGCDVTLDYPTISRTHAVLTRYDDGSWTVSDVGSKGGVCVNGEETAMSVVAFGDEISLGGVGFTLVPITKEQERIQAAVRTRPDGEVHPAVTLLFLTLFQILACLQLMLGCEETGAIAGAFGALIAMQWLLFGFYRMRRRSGFDVETIAFFLSTVGFAVICSDNPAALKKEIVAMAGGIALFLALCWTLRDLERAKKLRYAVSAFGILLLMANVLFGVEKFGAKNWMQLGPVSFQPSEIVKICFIFAGASTLQRLMTKRNHILFIAYSAAICGCLALMNDFGTAIIFFVTFLVTAFMRSGDFATLGLAVAGTGFAGVLVLRFKPYAMRRFAVWRHVWENALTTGYSQTRAMMCIASGGLFGLGAGKGWLKYVAASDTDLVFAFVAEEWGLLLAVLMVAAVAVLAAFVVRSVPLGRSSFYAIGAASAATILVVQTILNVFGTVDLLPLTGVTFPFVSNGGSSLLCVWGLLAFIKAADTRQNASFAVKLPDRGEDSE
;
A
#
# COMPACT_ATOMS: atom_id res chain seq x y z
N MET A 1 -8.72 -1.76 43.49
CA MET A 1 -8.28 -2.61 42.37
C MET A 1 -6.98 -2.11 41.76
N GLN A 2 -6.81 -0.80 41.52
CA GLN A 2 -5.53 -0.21 41.08
C GLN A 2 -4.40 -0.35 42.11
N GLU A 3 -4.65 -0.15 43.41
CA GLU A 3 -3.63 -0.31 44.46
C GLU A 3 -3.18 -1.75 44.64
N VAL A 4 -4.10 -2.71 44.50
CA VAL A 4 -3.75 -4.14 44.55
C VAL A 4 -2.92 -4.55 43.34
N LEU A 5 -3.25 -3.99 42.16
CA LEU A 5 -2.49 -4.22 40.93
C LEU A 5 -1.09 -3.59 41.00
N ALA A 6 -0.97 -2.39 41.56
CA ALA A 6 0.31 -1.73 41.77
C ALA A 6 1.18 -2.47 42.78
N ALA A 7 0.61 -2.95 43.89
CA ALA A 7 1.34 -3.76 44.89
C ALA A 7 1.78 -5.13 44.34
N VAL A 8 0.97 -5.76 43.49
CA VAL A 8 1.34 -7.00 42.78
C VAL A 8 2.47 -6.71 41.78
N LEU A 9 2.43 -5.60 41.05
CA LEU A 9 3.48 -5.21 40.11
C LEU A 9 4.80 -4.87 40.80
N ASP A 10 4.78 -4.21 41.97
CA ASP A 10 5.98 -3.93 42.76
C ASP A 10 6.61 -5.23 43.27
N THR A 11 5.78 -6.16 43.75
CA THR A 11 6.23 -7.50 44.15
C THR A 11 6.78 -8.30 42.99
N VAL A 12 6.17 -8.15 41.81
CA VAL A 12 6.55 -8.80 40.53
C VAL A 12 7.87 -8.22 40.02
N GLN A 13 8.11 -6.91 40.11
CA GLN A 13 9.36 -6.27 39.66
C GLN A 13 10.58 -6.61 40.59
N GLN A 14 10.33 -6.95 41.82
CA GLN A 14 11.39 -7.38 42.78
C GLN A 14 11.76 -8.86 42.66
N THR A 15 11.05 -9.64 41.86
CA THR A 15 11.24 -11.09 41.72
C THR A 15 12.33 -11.41 40.70
N PRO A 16 13.46 -12.07 41.07
CA PRO A 16 14.60 -12.27 40.15
C PRO A 16 14.27 -12.95 38.83
N TRP A 17 13.38 -13.95 38.83
CA TRP A 17 13.00 -14.69 37.63
C TRP A 17 12.25 -13.84 36.59
N LEU A 18 11.59 -12.75 37.01
CA LEU A 18 10.90 -11.86 36.07
C LEU A 18 11.86 -10.93 35.33
N ARG A 19 12.99 -10.57 35.94
CA ARG A 19 14.06 -9.86 35.22
C ARG A 19 14.73 -10.76 34.19
N GLU A 20 14.91 -12.03 34.51
CA GLU A 20 15.44 -13.03 33.58
C GLU A 20 14.45 -13.27 32.44
N PHE A 21 13.14 -13.33 32.74
CA PHE A 21 12.08 -13.45 31.74
C PHE A 21 12.03 -12.23 30.78
N ASP A 22 12.04 -11.01 31.31
CA ASP A 22 12.12 -9.78 30.50
C ASP A 22 13.39 -9.77 29.61
N GLY A 23 14.51 -10.22 30.16
CA GLY A 23 15.75 -10.39 29.40
C GLY A 23 15.63 -11.43 28.28
N ALA A 24 14.95 -12.54 28.51
CA ALA A 24 14.74 -13.61 27.53
C ALA A 24 13.78 -13.19 26.40
N LEU A 25 12.75 -12.40 26.71
CA LEU A 25 11.77 -11.93 25.73
C LEU A 25 12.41 -11.13 24.58
N ARG A 26 13.49 -10.40 24.82
CA ARG A 26 14.21 -9.64 23.80
C ARG A 26 14.69 -10.51 22.64
N TYR A 27 15.04 -11.76 22.89
CA TYR A 27 15.45 -12.72 21.85
C TYR A 27 14.25 -13.38 21.17
N VAL A 28 13.13 -13.50 21.87
CA VAL A 28 11.91 -14.15 21.37
C VAL A 28 11.20 -13.27 20.33
N PHE A 29 11.15 -11.95 20.52
CA PHE A 29 10.43 -11.05 19.61
C PHE A 29 10.96 -11.05 18.19
N PRO A 30 12.27 -10.87 17.91
CA PRO A 30 12.77 -10.95 16.55
C PRO A 30 12.54 -12.33 15.91
N LEU A 31 12.64 -13.41 16.70
CA LEU A 31 12.40 -14.76 16.22
C LEU A 31 10.94 -14.96 15.81
N LEU A 32 9.96 -14.56 16.65
CA LEU A 32 8.55 -14.64 16.32
C LEU A 32 8.20 -13.76 15.11
N ALA A 33 8.72 -12.53 15.05
CA ALA A 33 8.54 -11.64 13.92
C ALA A 33 9.08 -12.25 12.63
N LEU A 34 10.26 -12.88 12.68
CA LEU A 34 10.87 -13.57 11.55
C LEU A 34 10.00 -14.75 11.08
N VAL A 35 9.49 -15.56 12.02
CA VAL A 35 8.59 -16.70 11.69
C VAL A 35 7.32 -16.19 11.03
N ILE A 36 6.68 -15.16 11.59
CA ILE A 36 5.47 -14.56 11.01
C ILE A 36 5.75 -14.07 9.59
N LEU A 37 6.85 -13.32 9.40
CA LEU A 37 7.21 -12.74 8.13
C LEU A 37 7.57 -13.80 7.07
N ILE A 38 8.34 -14.82 7.43
CA ILE A 38 8.65 -15.94 6.53
C ILE A 38 7.37 -16.67 6.09
N ARG A 39 6.44 -16.93 7.01
CA ARG A 39 5.17 -17.57 6.68
C ARG A 39 4.32 -16.71 5.73
N CYS A 40 4.19 -15.42 6.00
CA CYS A 40 3.51 -14.48 5.11
C CYS A 40 4.21 -14.38 3.75
N ALA A 41 5.55 -14.25 3.74
CA ALA A 41 6.33 -14.21 2.50
C ALA A 41 6.18 -15.50 1.68
N LYS A 42 6.25 -16.68 2.32
CA LYS A 42 6.02 -17.96 1.65
C LYS A 42 4.63 -18.00 1.00
N SER A 43 3.59 -17.61 1.72
CA SER A 43 2.21 -17.58 1.21
C SER A 43 2.03 -16.57 0.06
N LEU A 44 2.62 -15.37 0.18
CA LEU A 44 2.42 -14.28 -0.79
C LEU A 44 3.35 -14.39 -2.01
N LEU A 45 4.59 -14.87 -1.83
CA LEU A 45 5.61 -14.83 -2.88
C LEU A 45 5.86 -16.18 -3.56
N MET A 46 5.62 -17.31 -2.89
CA MET A 46 5.84 -18.64 -3.50
C MET A 46 4.63 -19.19 -4.26
N PHE A 47 3.60 -18.38 -4.37
CA PHE A 47 2.42 -18.73 -5.12
C PHE A 47 2.77 -18.81 -6.62
N ARG A 48 2.65 -20.00 -7.22
CA ARG A 48 2.74 -20.22 -8.66
C ARG A 48 1.33 -20.25 -9.23
N ARG A 49 0.98 -19.26 -10.01
CA ARG A 49 -0.29 -19.23 -10.73
C ARG A 49 -0.01 -18.94 -12.20
N GLU A 50 -0.57 -19.76 -13.05
CA GLU A 50 -0.68 -19.43 -14.47
C GLU A 50 -1.73 -18.34 -14.64
N PRO A 51 -1.51 -17.34 -15.52
CA PRO A 51 -2.50 -16.33 -15.83
C PRO A 51 -3.79 -16.99 -16.33
N GLU A 52 -4.93 -16.43 -15.93
CA GLU A 52 -6.23 -16.89 -16.42
C GLU A 52 -6.36 -16.53 -17.90
N VAL A 53 -6.64 -17.50 -18.76
CA VAL A 53 -7.00 -17.25 -20.16
C VAL A 53 -8.50 -17.01 -20.25
N TRP A 54 -8.91 -15.87 -20.80
CA TRP A 54 -10.31 -15.46 -20.92
C TRP A 54 -10.89 -15.72 -22.31
N ALA A 55 -10.06 -15.70 -23.33
CA ALA A 55 -10.37 -15.97 -24.71
C ALA A 55 -9.09 -16.27 -25.47
N TRP A 56 -9.22 -16.72 -26.71
CA TRP A 56 -8.12 -16.88 -27.64
C TRP A 56 -8.33 -15.97 -28.85
N LEU A 57 -7.25 -15.38 -29.34
CA LEU A 57 -7.21 -14.74 -30.66
C LEU A 57 -6.56 -15.73 -31.63
N ALA A 58 -7.39 -16.29 -32.54
CA ALA A 58 -6.91 -17.14 -33.60
C ALA A 58 -6.40 -16.28 -34.77
N GLY A 59 -5.11 -16.38 -35.06
CA GLY A 59 -4.47 -15.69 -36.18
C GLY A 59 -4.62 -16.41 -37.51
N PRO A 60 -4.25 -15.76 -38.62
CA PRO A 60 -4.36 -16.32 -39.99
C PRO A 60 -3.44 -17.54 -40.20
N THR A 61 -2.39 -17.69 -39.40
CA THR A 61 -1.43 -18.81 -39.42
C THR A 61 -1.91 -20.01 -38.59
N GLY A 62 -3.10 -19.93 -37.98
CA GLY A 62 -3.61 -20.98 -37.09
C GLY A 62 -3.08 -20.87 -35.65
N ASP A 63 -2.33 -19.83 -35.34
CA ASP A 63 -1.83 -19.58 -33.99
C ASP A 63 -2.96 -19.13 -33.07
N HIS A 64 -3.02 -19.70 -31.87
CA HIS A 64 -3.94 -19.30 -30.82
C HIS A 64 -3.18 -18.46 -29.77
N ILE A 65 -3.44 -17.17 -29.73
CA ILE A 65 -2.79 -16.23 -28.81
C ILE A 65 -3.70 -16.03 -27.61
N PRO A 66 -3.22 -16.28 -26.35
CA PRO A 66 -4.07 -16.18 -25.17
C PRO A 66 -4.38 -14.74 -24.81
N VAL A 67 -5.63 -14.46 -24.50
CA VAL A 67 -6.13 -13.20 -23.96
C VAL A 67 -6.23 -13.37 -22.44
N MET A 68 -5.29 -12.79 -21.69
CA MET A 68 -5.09 -13.06 -20.26
C MET A 68 -5.62 -11.99 -19.32
N HIS A 69 -5.95 -10.82 -19.84
CA HIS A 69 -6.44 -9.69 -19.05
C HIS A 69 -7.85 -9.30 -19.48
N TRP A 70 -8.56 -8.58 -18.66
CA TRP A 70 -9.85 -7.98 -19.04
C TRP A 70 -9.66 -6.82 -20.01
N GLU A 71 -8.51 -6.16 -19.96
CA GLU A 71 -8.12 -5.10 -20.88
C GLU A 71 -6.76 -5.47 -21.45
N ASN A 72 -6.70 -5.85 -22.72
CA ASN A 72 -5.50 -6.29 -23.40
C ASN A 72 -5.11 -5.28 -24.46
N LEU A 73 -3.92 -4.73 -24.33
CA LEU A 73 -3.31 -3.89 -25.33
C LEU A 73 -2.72 -4.78 -26.42
N ILE A 74 -3.18 -4.59 -27.65
CA ILE A 74 -2.76 -5.37 -28.83
C ILE A 74 -1.87 -4.50 -29.72
N GLY A 75 -0.76 -5.04 -30.16
CA GLY A 75 0.13 -4.34 -31.08
C GLY A 75 1.45 -5.06 -31.31
N ARG A 76 2.33 -4.47 -32.15
CA ARG A 76 3.66 -5.01 -32.44
C ARG A 76 4.71 -4.65 -31.37
N GLY A 77 4.38 -3.74 -30.45
CA GLY A 77 5.30 -3.31 -29.41
C GLY A 77 5.49 -4.39 -28.33
N ARG A 78 6.72 -4.56 -27.85
CA ARG A 78 7.04 -5.50 -26.74
C ARG A 78 6.33 -5.18 -25.41
N GLY A 79 5.74 -3.99 -25.29
CA GLY A 79 4.97 -3.59 -24.11
C GLY A 79 3.48 -3.86 -24.25
N CYS A 80 3.01 -4.54 -25.31
CA CYS A 80 1.63 -4.95 -25.47
C CYS A 80 1.39 -6.29 -24.76
N ASP A 81 0.17 -6.46 -24.22
CA ASP A 81 -0.25 -7.71 -23.57
C ASP A 81 -0.39 -8.83 -24.62
N VAL A 82 -0.86 -8.47 -25.81
CA VAL A 82 -0.91 -9.33 -26.99
C VAL A 82 0.04 -8.77 -28.03
N THR A 83 1.20 -9.40 -28.17
CA THR A 83 2.22 -8.97 -29.15
C THR A 83 2.02 -9.69 -30.47
N LEU A 84 1.80 -8.93 -31.54
CA LEU A 84 1.56 -9.43 -32.91
C LEU A 84 2.68 -8.93 -33.82
N ASP A 85 3.54 -9.84 -34.29
CA ASP A 85 4.71 -9.48 -35.10
C ASP A 85 4.38 -9.37 -36.60
N TYR A 86 3.47 -8.44 -36.93
CA TYR A 86 3.12 -8.12 -38.31
C TYR A 86 3.52 -6.66 -38.65
N PRO A 87 4.21 -6.41 -39.77
CA PRO A 87 4.70 -5.06 -40.14
C PRO A 87 3.59 -4.00 -40.26
N THR A 88 2.39 -4.40 -40.66
CA THR A 88 1.22 -3.53 -40.84
C THR A 88 0.55 -3.14 -39.53
N ILE A 89 0.82 -3.88 -38.45
CA ILE A 89 0.28 -3.60 -37.11
C ILE A 89 1.10 -2.50 -36.45
N SER A 90 0.46 -1.48 -35.90
CA SER A 90 1.10 -0.40 -35.14
C SER A 90 1.73 -0.92 -33.85
N ARG A 91 2.70 -0.18 -33.29
CA ARG A 91 3.34 -0.56 -32.00
C ARG A 91 2.32 -0.73 -30.87
N THR A 92 1.34 0.18 -30.81
CA THR A 92 0.10 0.08 -30.03
C THR A 92 -1.02 0.23 -31.06
N HIS A 93 -1.86 -0.78 -31.25
CA HIS A 93 -2.82 -0.79 -32.34
C HIS A 93 -4.25 -0.72 -31.83
N ALA A 94 -4.64 -1.63 -30.97
CA ALA A 94 -5.99 -1.75 -30.45
C ALA A 94 -5.99 -2.18 -28.99
N VAL A 95 -7.14 -2.01 -28.33
CA VAL A 95 -7.40 -2.59 -27.00
C VAL A 95 -8.63 -3.47 -27.10
N LEU A 96 -8.48 -4.71 -26.66
CA LEU A 96 -9.57 -5.67 -26.48
C LEU A 96 -9.98 -5.68 -25.02
N THR A 97 -11.21 -5.27 -24.72
CA THR A 97 -11.74 -5.14 -23.36
C THR A 97 -12.87 -6.12 -23.13
N ARG A 98 -12.78 -6.90 -22.05
CA ARG A 98 -13.86 -7.72 -21.51
C ARG A 98 -14.56 -6.97 -20.39
N TYR A 99 -15.89 -6.91 -20.42
CA TYR A 99 -16.71 -6.32 -19.37
C TYR A 99 -17.19 -7.37 -18.35
N ASP A 100 -17.71 -6.90 -17.20
CA ASP A 100 -18.23 -7.76 -16.12
C ASP A 100 -19.42 -8.62 -16.53
N ASP A 101 -20.18 -8.19 -17.55
CA ASP A 101 -21.31 -8.94 -18.15
C ASP A 101 -20.86 -10.00 -19.15
N GLY A 102 -19.55 -10.14 -19.38
CA GLY A 102 -18.98 -11.10 -20.31
C GLY A 102 -18.87 -10.58 -21.76
N SER A 103 -19.39 -9.40 -22.06
CA SER A 103 -19.26 -8.79 -23.40
C SER A 103 -17.83 -8.36 -23.70
N TRP A 104 -17.45 -8.38 -24.97
CA TRP A 104 -16.16 -7.93 -25.45
C TRP A 104 -16.31 -6.69 -26.33
N THR A 105 -15.35 -5.79 -26.27
CA THR A 105 -15.22 -4.67 -27.19
C THR A 105 -13.80 -4.53 -27.68
N VAL A 106 -13.64 -4.15 -28.92
CA VAL A 106 -12.36 -3.71 -29.49
C VAL A 106 -12.40 -2.21 -29.75
N SER A 107 -11.31 -1.51 -29.44
CA SER A 107 -11.16 -0.07 -29.67
C SER A 107 -9.84 0.22 -30.32
N ASP A 108 -9.84 1.08 -31.35
CA ASP A 108 -8.62 1.59 -31.97
C ASP A 108 -7.93 2.61 -31.03
N VAL A 109 -6.61 2.53 -30.92
CA VAL A 109 -5.79 3.43 -30.08
C VAL A 109 -5.09 4.52 -30.93
N GLY A 110 -5.61 4.80 -32.11
CA GLY A 110 -4.97 5.69 -33.07
C GLY A 110 -3.94 4.94 -33.91
N SER A 111 -4.29 3.77 -34.39
CA SER A 111 -3.46 2.95 -35.25
C SER A 111 -3.31 3.60 -36.64
N LYS A 112 -2.25 3.21 -37.39
CA LYS A 112 -2.06 3.65 -38.76
C LYS A 112 -2.88 2.86 -39.78
N GLY A 113 -3.17 1.60 -39.43
CA GLY A 113 -3.84 0.67 -40.32
C GLY A 113 -5.32 0.45 -40.01
N GLY A 114 -5.87 1.14 -39.03
CA GLY A 114 -7.27 1.03 -38.61
C GLY A 114 -7.65 -0.32 -37.99
N VAL A 115 -8.81 -0.36 -37.37
CA VAL A 115 -9.44 -1.56 -36.81
C VAL A 115 -10.76 -1.79 -37.56
N CYS A 116 -10.95 -3.00 -38.09
CA CYS A 116 -12.22 -3.40 -38.69
C CYS A 116 -12.80 -4.58 -37.93
N VAL A 117 -14.11 -4.62 -37.78
CA VAL A 117 -14.84 -5.78 -37.21
C VAL A 117 -15.80 -6.28 -38.29
N ASN A 118 -15.66 -7.54 -38.68
CA ASN A 118 -16.46 -8.15 -39.78
C ASN A 118 -16.45 -7.32 -41.07
N GLY A 119 -15.30 -6.66 -41.38
CA GLY A 119 -15.11 -5.86 -42.58
C GLY A 119 -15.53 -4.40 -42.45
N GLU A 120 -16.15 -3.96 -41.35
CA GLU A 120 -16.50 -2.56 -41.13
C GLU A 120 -15.42 -1.86 -40.27
N GLU A 121 -14.90 -0.74 -40.78
CA GLU A 121 -13.92 0.08 -40.04
C GLU A 121 -14.60 0.78 -38.87
N THR A 122 -13.98 0.66 -37.68
CA THR A 122 -14.57 1.18 -36.45
C THR A 122 -13.52 1.74 -35.50
N ALA A 123 -13.85 2.83 -34.82
CA ALA A 123 -13.05 3.34 -33.70
C ALA A 123 -13.31 2.53 -32.42
N MET A 124 -14.54 1.97 -32.26
CA MET A 124 -14.92 1.11 -31.14
C MET A 124 -16.16 0.29 -31.53
N SER A 125 -16.08 -1.03 -31.38
CA SER A 125 -17.20 -1.94 -31.63
C SER A 125 -17.29 -3.04 -30.59
N VAL A 126 -18.51 -3.54 -30.36
CA VAL A 126 -18.75 -4.77 -29.61
C VAL A 126 -18.35 -5.95 -30.49
N VAL A 127 -17.69 -6.95 -29.88
CA VAL A 127 -17.21 -8.15 -30.57
C VAL A 127 -17.80 -9.37 -29.89
N ALA A 128 -18.39 -10.27 -30.68
CA ALA A 128 -18.85 -11.58 -30.24
C ALA A 128 -17.80 -12.66 -30.54
N PHE A 129 -17.92 -13.82 -29.88
CA PHE A 129 -17.11 -14.97 -30.25
C PHE A 129 -17.44 -15.44 -31.67
N GLY A 130 -16.39 -15.60 -32.46
CA GLY A 130 -16.50 -15.94 -33.88
C GLY A 130 -16.38 -14.73 -34.83
N ASP A 131 -16.45 -13.51 -34.30
CA ASP A 131 -16.23 -12.30 -35.12
C ASP A 131 -14.79 -12.18 -35.56
N GLU A 132 -14.59 -11.67 -36.78
CA GLU A 132 -13.27 -11.34 -37.34
C GLU A 132 -12.89 -9.91 -36.99
N ILE A 133 -11.76 -9.77 -36.30
CA ILE A 133 -11.13 -8.49 -35.94
C ILE A 133 -9.93 -8.30 -36.86
N SER A 134 -10.00 -7.37 -37.81
CA SER A 134 -8.88 -7.04 -38.66
C SER A 134 -8.09 -5.87 -38.07
N LEU A 135 -6.79 -6.08 -37.86
CA LEU A 135 -5.85 -5.13 -37.31
C LEU A 135 -4.79 -4.79 -38.39
N GLY A 136 -4.90 -3.60 -38.99
CA GLY A 136 -3.99 -3.22 -40.08
C GLY A 136 -4.00 -4.17 -41.28
N GLY A 137 -5.17 -4.73 -41.61
CA GLY A 137 -5.38 -5.67 -42.69
C GLY A 137 -5.06 -7.13 -42.37
N VAL A 138 -4.72 -7.48 -41.11
CA VAL A 138 -4.52 -8.86 -40.64
C VAL A 138 -5.73 -9.27 -39.85
N GLY A 139 -6.44 -10.33 -40.27
CA GLY A 139 -7.64 -10.85 -39.62
C GLY A 139 -7.33 -11.79 -38.45
N PHE A 140 -8.00 -11.59 -37.32
CA PHE A 140 -7.96 -12.42 -36.14
C PHE A 140 -9.39 -12.77 -35.72
N THR A 141 -9.63 -13.98 -35.27
CA THR A 141 -10.95 -14.39 -34.79
C THR A 141 -10.93 -14.55 -33.28
N LEU A 142 -11.92 -13.95 -32.60
CA LEU A 142 -12.09 -14.14 -31.15
C LEU A 142 -12.76 -15.50 -30.87
N VAL A 143 -12.02 -16.38 -30.18
CA VAL A 143 -12.46 -17.75 -29.92
C VAL A 143 -12.68 -17.96 -28.42
N PRO A 144 -13.82 -18.56 -27.99
CA PRO A 144 -14.07 -18.85 -26.58
C PRO A 144 -13.14 -19.94 -26.05
N ILE A 145 -12.95 -19.96 -24.74
CA ILE A 145 -12.31 -21.07 -24.04
C ILE A 145 -13.24 -22.28 -24.08
N THR A 146 -12.68 -23.49 -24.27
CA THR A 146 -13.46 -24.71 -24.21
C THR A 146 -13.94 -24.98 -22.79
N LYS A 147 -15.14 -25.59 -22.64
CA LYS A 147 -15.70 -25.94 -21.30
C LYS A 147 -14.73 -26.82 -20.48
N GLU A 148 -13.90 -27.61 -21.14
CA GLU A 148 -12.89 -28.45 -20.48
C GLU A 148 -11.70 -27.63 -19.95
N GLN A 149 -11.23 -26.65 -20.73
CA GLN A 149 -10.20 -25.71 -20.29
C GLN A 149 -10.71 -24.85 -19.13
N GLU A 150 -11.96 -24.41 -19.17
CA GLU A 150 -12.60 -23.68 -18.11
C GLU A 150 -12.70 -24.52 -16.81
N ARG A 151 -13.08 -25.79 -16.91
CA ARG A 151 -13.08 -26.75 -15.79
C ARG A 151 -11.67 -26.98 -15.23
N ILE A 152 -10.67 -27.13 -16.08
CA ILE A 152 -9.28 -27.29 -15.64
C ILE A 152 -8.80 -26.02 -14.93
N GLN A 153 -9.08 -24.86 -15.49
CA GLN A 153 -8.74 -23.59 -14.84
C GLN A 153 -9.50 -23.41 -13.51
N ALA A 154 -10.79 -23.76 -13.44
CA ALA A 154 -11.56 -23.74 -12.22
C ALA A 154 -11.00 -24.73 -11.17
N ALA A 155 -10.60 -25.92 -11.58
CA ALA A 155 -9.99 -26.91 -10.69
C ALA A 155 -8.61 -26.48 -10.18
N VAL A 156 -7.80 -25.83 -11.00
CA VAL A 156 -6.53 -25.21 -10.59
C VAL A 156 -6.77 -24.04 -9.63
N ARG A 157 -7.85 -23.29 -9.83
CA ARG A 157 -8.26 -22.16 -8.96
C ARG A 157 -8.72 -22.63 -7.58
N THR A 158 -9.34 -23.82 -7.48
CA THR A 158 -9.91 -24.35 -6.22
C THR A 158 -8.92 -25.16 -5.42
N ARG A 159 -7.79 -25.57 -5.99
CA ARG A 159 -6.73 -26.23 -5.22
C ARG A 159 -6.19 -25.26 -4.18
N PRO A 160 -6.18 -25.66 -2.89
CA PRO A 160 -5.53 -24.85 -1.86
C PRO A 160 -4.02 -24.86 -2.15
N ASP A 161 -3.58 -23.84 -2.88
CA ASP A 161 -2.15 -23.63 -3.07
C ASP A 161 -1.56 -23.12 -1.77
N GLY A 162 -0.60 -23.82 -1.26
CA GLY A 162 0.23 -23.39 -0.18
C GLY A 162 -0.23 -23.93 1.16
N GLU A 163 0.59 -24.77 1.65
CA GLU A 163 0.62 -25.41 2.96
C GLU A 163 0.62 -24.44 4.16
N VAL A 164 0.50 -23.12 3.94
CA VAL A 164 0.52 -22.11 5.00
C VAL A 164 -0.90 -21.78 5.42
N HIS A 165 -1.35 -22.38 6.52
CA HIS A 165 -2.63 -22.02 7.11
C HIS A 165 -2.58 -20.62 7.75
N PRO A 166 -3.41 -19.65 7.30
CA PRO A 166 -3.40 -18.29 7.86
C PRO A 166 -3.69 -18.24 9.36
N ALA A 167 -4.55 -19.12 9.87
CA ALA A 167 -4.85 -19.21 11.30
C ALA A 167 -3.61 -19.50 12.15
N VAL A 168 -2.68 -20.35 11.67
CA VAL A 168 -1.45 -20.64 12.41
C VAL A 168 -0.53 -19.41 12.45
N THR A 169 -0.43 -18.66 11.35
CA THR A 169 0.33 -17.40 11.32
C THR A 169 -0.28 -16.38 12.27
N LEU A 170 -1.63 -16.32 12.31
CA LEU A 170 -2.36 -15.43 13.21
C LEU A 170 -2.17 -15.84 14.69
N LEU A 171 -2.05 -17.13 15.00
CA LEU A 171 -1.71 -17.61 16.35
C LEU A 171 -0.30 -17.16 16.77
N PHE A 172 0.70 -17.23 15.90
CA PHE A 172 2.03 -16.68 16.17
C PHE A 172 1.98 -15.17 16.42
N LEU A 173 1.17 -14.44 15.64
CA LEU A 173 0.98 -13.01 15.85
C LEU A 173 0.28 -12.74 17.21
N THR A 174 -0.74 -13.53 17.56
CA THR A 174 -1.43 -13.41 18.86
C THR A 174 -0.47 -13.68 20.01
N LEU A 175 0.41 -14.68 19.87
CA LEU A 175 1.45 -14.96 20.87
C LEU A 175 2.41 -13.77 21.00
N PHE A 176 2.87 -13.20 19.87
CA PHE A 176 3.69 -11.99 19.87
C PHE A 176 3.00 -10.83 20.60
N GLN A 177 1.71 -10.60 20.33
CA GLN A 177 0.90 -9.55 20.97
C GLN A 177 0.74 -9.75 22.48
N ILE A 178 0.49 -10.98 22.91
CA ILE A 178 0.35 -11.31 24.35
C ILE A 178 1.68 -11.07 25.07
N LEU A 179 2.80 -11.54 24.50
CA LEU A 179 4.11 -11.35 25.08
C LEU A 179 4.51 -9.87 25.12
N ALA A 180 4.23 -9.12 24.06
CA ALA A 180 4.47 -7.68 24.00
C ALA A 180 3.64 -6.92 25.04
N CYS A 181 2.36 -7.27 25.19
CA CYS A 181 1.49 -6.73 26.22
C CYS A 181 2.05 -6.98 27.63
N LEU A 182 2.46 -8.22 27.92
CA LEU A 182 3.05 -8.58 29.21
C LEU A 182 4.34 -7.78 29.49
N GLN A 183 5.24 -7.68 28.50
CA GLN A 183 6.48 -6.92 28.67
C GLN A 183 6.22 -5.43 28.91
N LEU A 184 5.27 -4.83 28.16
CA LEU A 184 4.89 -3.44 28.36
C LEU A 184 4.23 -3.19 29.71
N MET A 185 3.41 -4.11 30.20
CA MET A 185 2.80 -4.02 31.54
C MET A 185 3.84 -4.10 32.65
N LEU A 186 4.99 -4.75 32.41
CA LEU A 186 6.12 -4.79 33.36
C LEU A 186 6.97 -3.51 33.33
N GLY A 187 6.98 -2.78 32.19
CA GLY A 187 7.82 -1.59 31.97
C GLY A 187 7.10 -0.25 32.09
N CYS A 188 5.76 -0.21 32.02
CA CYS A 188 4.96 1.01 31.97
C CYS A 188 3.89 1.04 33.08
N GLU A 189 3.53 2.24 33.52
CA GLU A 189 2.60 2.43 34.66
C GLU A 189 1.13 2.16 34.33
N GLU A 190 0.69 2.40 33.07
CA GLU A 190 -0.72 2.33 32.65
C GLU A 190 -1.17 0.94 32.18
N THR A 191 -1.02 -0.06 33.03
CA THR A 191 -1.27 -1.47 32.71
C THR A 191 -2.67 -1.77 32.18
N GLY A 192 -3.71 -1.10 32.71
CA GLY A 192 -5.09 -1.30 32.27
C GLY A 192 -5.36 -0.79 30.86
N ALA A 193 -4.77 0.34 30.48
CA ALA A 193 -4.89 0.89 29.13
C ALA A 193 -4.15 0.00 28.11
N ILE A 194 -2.98 -0.50 28.47
CA ILE A 194 -2.16 -1.40 27.63
C ILE A 194 -2.90 -2.72 27.39
N ALA A 195 -3.39 -3.37 28.45
CA ALA A 195 -4.15 -4.62 28.33
C ALA A 195 -5.41 -4.44 27.48
N GLY A 196 -6.13 -3.32 27.66
CA GLY A 196 -7.30 -2.98 26.86
C GLY A 196 -6.96 -2.78 25.39
N ALA A 197 -5.86 -2.09 25.08
CA ALA A 197 -5.42 -1.82 23.71
C ALA A 197 -5.02 -3.10 22.96
N PHE A 198 -4.19 -3.93 23.58
CA PHE A 198 -3.77 -5.21 22.98
C PHE A 198 -4.94 -6.19 22.89
N GLY A 199 -5.83 -6.22 23.88
CA GLY A 199 -7.07 -7.01 23.84
C GLY A 199 -7.98 -6.60 22.68
N ALA A 200 -8.16 -5.28 22.45
CA ALA A 200 -8.90 -4.76 21.31
C ALA A 200 -8.24 -5.12 19.97
N LEU A 201 -6.91 -5.03 19.88
CA LEU A 201 -6.17 -5.39 18.68
C LEU A 201 -6.33 -6.87 18.33
N ILE A 202 -6.18 -7.76 19.34
CA ILE A 202 -6.40 -9.21 19.19
C ILE A 202 -7.86 -9.49 18.77
N ALA A 203 -8.82 -8.82 19.41
CA ALA A 203 -10.23 -8.99 19.05
C ALA A 203 -10.50 -8.56 17.61
N MET A 204 -10.01 -7.40 17.18
CA MET A 204 -10.20 -6.89 15.82
C MET A 204 -9.62 -7.84 14.76
N GLN A 205 -8.42 -8.39 14.96
CA GLN A 205 -7.82 -9.31 13.99
C GLN A 205 -8.59 -10.63 13.87
N TRP A 206 -9.04 -11.21 15.01
CA TRP A 206 -9.81 -12.46 14.99
C TRP A 206 -11.24 -12.26 14.48
N LEU A 207 -11.87 -11.12 14.75
CA LEU A 207 -13.17 -10.76 14.18
C LEU A 207 -13.08 -10.59 12.66
N LEU A 208 -12.05 -9.89 12.16
CA LEU A 208 -11.83 -9.74 10.73
C LEU A 208 -11.54 -11.08 10.06
N PHE A 209 -10.70 -11.93 10.68
CA PHE A 209 -10.42 -13.28 10.18
C PHE A 209 -11.69 -14.15 10.17
N GLY A 210 -12.50 -14.11 11.24
CA GLY A 210 -13.79 -14.80 11.30
C GLY A 210 -14.75 -14.35 10.21
N PHE A 211 -14.83 -13.03 9.96
CA PHE A 211 -15.60 -12.47 8.83
C PHE A 211 -15.14 -13.03 7.48
N TYR A 212 -13.83 -13.13 7.23
CA TYR A 212 -13.29 -13.75 6.01
C TYR A 212 -13.71 -15.22 5.89
N ARG A 213 -13.60 -15.97 6.98
CA ARG A 213 -14.01 -17.40 7.01
C ARG A 213 -15.50 -17.58 6.73
N MET A 214 -16.36 -16.73 7.31
CA MET A 214 -17.81 -16.72 7.03
C MET A 214 -18.09 -16.44 5.55
N ARG A 215 -17.29 -15.57 4.91
CA ARG A 215 -17.36 -15.27 3.48
C ARG A 215 -16.61 -16.28 2.60
N ARG A 216 -16.13 -17.41 3.16
CA ARG A 216 -15.36 -18.45 2.47
C ARG A 216 -14.09 -17.95 1.80
N ARG A 217 -13.42 -16.99 2.45
CA ARG A 217 -12.12 -16.45 2.02
C ARG A 217 -11.02 -17.06 2.85
N SER A 218 -9.88 -17.43 2.22
CA SER A 218 -8.78 -18.16 2.87
C SER A 218 -7.53 -17.32 3.07
N GLY A 219 -7.25 -16.33 2.22
CA GLY A 219 -6.06 -15.53 2.31
C GLY A 219 -6.20 -14.38 3.32
N PHE A 220 -5.32 -14.34 4.32
CA PHE A 220 -5.29 -13.32 5.36
C PHE A 220 -3.88 -12.77 5.62
N ASP A 221 -2.93 -13.05 4.72
CA ASP A 221 -1.51 -12.76 4.94
C ASP A 221 -1.19 -11.26 4.84
N VAL A 222 -1.86 -10.55 3.93
CA VAL A 222 -1.71 -9.10 3.75
C VAL A 222 -2.18 -8.37 5.01
N GLU A 223 -3.33 -8.76 5.54
CA GLU A 223 -3.89 -8.24 6.79
C GLU A 223 -3.03 -8.63 8.00
N THR A 224 -2.46 -9.83 8.02
CA THR A 224 -1.55 -10.27 9.09
C THR A 224 -0.32 -9.39 9.17
N ILE A 225 0.29 -9.00 8.03
CA ILE A 225 1.41 -8.05 7.99
C ILE A 225 0.98 -6.68 8.53
N ALA A 226 -0.20 -6.19 8.12
CA ALA A 226 -0.71 -4.91 8.62
C ALA A 226 -0.95 -4.92 10.14
N PHE A 227 -1.55 -6.00 10.67
CA PHE A 227 -1.72 -6.18 12.12
C PHE A 227 -0.39 -6.32 12.86
N PHE A 228 0.60 -7.00 12.27
CA PHE A 228 1.95 -7.10 12.85
C PHE A 228 2.59 -5.70 12.98
N LEU A 229 2.60 -4.91 11.91
CA LEU A 229 3.13 -3.55 11.93
C LEU A 229 2.35 -2.65 12.91
N SER A 230 1.02 -2.73 12.91
CA SER A 230 0.18 -1.99 13.86
C SER A 230 0.47 -2.41 15.31
N THR A 231 0.77 -3.69 15.57
CA THR A 231 1.17 -4.16 16.90
C THR A 231 2.44 -3.46 17.38
N VAL A 232 3.44 -3.33 16.51
CA VAL A 232 4.67 -2.59 16.83
C VAL A 232 4.35 -1.12 17.10
N GLY A 233 3.46 -0.49 16.30
CA GLY A 233 3.00 0.89 16.53
C GLY A 233 2.31 1.06 17.90
N PHE A 234 1.42 0.15 18.25
CA PHE A 234 0.78 0.16 19.58
C PHE A 234 1.81 0.01 20.71
N ALA A 235 2.85 -0.81 20.50
CA ALA A 235 3.91 -0.96 21.48
C ALA A 235 4.70 0.35 21.68
N VAL A 236 5.01 1.07 20.60
CA VAL A 236 5.66 2.40 20.67
C VAL A 236 4.79 3.39 21.44
N ILE A 237 3.50 3.46 21.11
CA ILE A 237 2.56 4.40 21.76
C ILE A 237 2.40 4.08 23.26
N CYS A 238 2.39 2.80 23.62
CA CYS A 238 2.37 2.38 25.02
C CYS A 238 3.57 2.89 25.82
N SER A 239 4.76 2.90 25.20
CA SER A 239 6.00 3.33 25.84
C SER A 239 6.16 4.85 25.89
N ASP A 240 5.65 5.57 24.89
CA ASP A 240 5.82 7.01 24.74
C ASP A 240 4.64 7.80 25.35
N ASN A 241 3.42 7.52 24.90
CA ASN A 241 2.21 8.26 25.29
C ASN A 241 0.97 7.34 25.39
N PRO A 242 0.79 6.62 26.49
CA PRO A 242 -0.35 5.71 26.69
C PRO A 242 -1.72 6.39 26.56
N ALA A 243 -1.83 7.69 26.82
CA ALA A 243 -3.07 8.44 26.69
C ALA A 243 -3.58 8.50 25.23
N ALA A 244 -2.69 8.35 24.24
CA ALA A 244 -3.04 8.32 22.83
C ALA A 244 -3.68 6.99 22.38
N LEU A 245 -3.55 5.90 23.16
CA LEU A 245 -4.05 4.56 22.81
C LEU A 245 -5.54 4.54 22.46
N LYS A 246 -6.37 5.29 23.18
CA LYS A 246 -7.81 5.34 22.90
C LYS A 246 -8.09 5.88 21.50
N LYS A 247 -7.37 6.92 21.08
CA LYS A 247 -7.50 7.50 19.74
C LYS A 247 -7.04 6.50 18.68
N GLU A 248 -5.94 5.80 18.94
CA GLU A 248 -5.35 4.87 18.00
C GLU A 248 -6.23 3.62 17.80
N ILE A 249 -6.88 3.11 18.86
CA ILE A 249 -7.87 2.03 18.77
C ILE A 249 -9.04 2.45 17.86
N VAL A 250 -9.57 3.67 18.06
CA VAL A 250 -10.66 4.21 17.23
C VAL A 250 -10.20 4.39 15.78
N ALA A 251 -8.99 4.91 15.55
CA ALA A 251 -8.42 5.07 14.24
C ALA A 251 -8.21 3.71 13.53
N MET A 252 -7.74 2.70 14.27
CA MET A 252 -7.59 1.33 13.78
C MET A 252 -8.93 0.72 13.36
N ALA A 253 -9.96 0.83 14.22
CA ALA A 253 -11.30 0.35 13.90
C ALA A 253 -11.89 1.08 12.68
N GLY A 254 -11.72 2.41 12.60
CA GLY A 254 -12.11 3.22 11.45
C GLY A 254 -11.34 2.84 10.18
N GLY A 255 -10.04 2.55 10.30
CA GLY A 255 -9.19 2.08 9.21
C GLY A 255 -9.64 0.74 8.66
N ILE A 256 -9.94 -0.23 9.52
CA ILE A 256 -10.51 -1.54 9.11
C ILE A 256 -11.87 -1.36 8.44
N ALA A 257 -12.73 -0.49 8.96
CA ALA A 257 -14.02 -0.17 8.34
C ALA A 257 -13.84 0.46 6.95
N LEU A 258 -12.91 1.41 6.81
CA LEU A 258 -12.55 2.02 5.53
C LEU A 258 -11.98 0.98 4.55
N PHE A 259 -11.10 0.10 5.02
CA PHE A 259 -10.56 -1.02 4.25
C PHE A 259 -11.69 -1.91 3.68
N LEU A 260 -12.64 -2.32 4.52
CA LEU A 260 -13.77 -3.14 4.09
C LEU A 260 -14.68 -2.40 3.10
N ALA A 261 -14.94 -1.11 3.34
CA ALA A 261 -15.75 -0.27 2.45
C ALA A 261 -15.08 -0.09 1.08
N LEU A 262 -13.76 0.15 1.05
CA LEU A 262 -13.01 0.24 -0.19
C LEU A 262 -12.92 -1.11 -0.91
N CYS A 263 -12.70 -2.21 -0.20
CA CYS A 263 -12.75 -3.56 -0.81
C CYS A 263 -14.11 -3.83 -1.45
N TRP A 264 -15.22 -3.42 -0.81
CA TRP A 264 -16.55 -3.55 -1.38
C TRP A 264 -16.75 -2.67 -2.61
N THR A 265 -16.26 -1.43 -2.59
CA THR A 265 -16.32 -0.50 -3.72
C THR A 265 -15.48 -1.00 -4.90
N LEU A 266 -14.24 -1.44 -4.62
CA LEU A 266 -13.29 -1.93 -5.62
C LEU A 266 -13.69 -3.28 -6.22
N ARG A 267 -14.59 -4.01 -5.58
CA ARG A 267 -15.12 -5.28 -6.09
C ARG A 267 -15.85 -5.14 -7.43
N ASP A 268 -16.44 -3.96 -7.67
CA ASP A 268 -17.19 -3.64 -8.87
C ASP A 268 -16.50 -2.47 -9.58
N LEU A 269 -15.92 -2.77 -10.73
CA LEU A 269 -15.16 -1.79 -11.51
C LEU A 269 -16.04 -0.64 -12.02
N GLU A 270 -17.32 -0.91 -12.33
CA GLU A 270 -18.27 0.11 -12.78
C GLU A 270 -18.59 1.13 -11.66
N ARG A 271 -18.72 0.68 -10.41
CA ARG A 271 -18.85 1.60 -9.26
C ARG A 271 -17.61 2.48 -9.13
N ALA A 272 -16.42 1.87 -9.24
CA ALA A 272 -15.17 2.60 -9.18
C ALA A 272 -15.09 3.66 -10.28
N LYS A 273 -15.47 3.32 -11.53
CA LYS A 273 -15.51 4.27 -12.64
C LYS A 273 -16.47 5.44 -12.40
N LYS A 274 -17.66 5.18 -11.85
CA LYS A 274 -18.66 6.23 -11.54
C LYS A 274 -18.17 7.21 -10.48
N LEU A 275 -17.47 6.73 -9.46
CA LEU A 275 -17.00 7.54 -8.34
C LEU A 275 -15.76 8.39 -8.65
N ARG A 276 -15.03 8.13 -9.73
CA ARG A 276 -13.72 8.72 -10.01
C ARG A 276 -13.68 10.25 -9.96
N TYR A 277 -14.63 10.91 -10.61
CA TYR A 277 -14.66 12.37 -10.65
C TYR A 277 -15.00 12.99 -9.28
N ALA A 278 -15.94 12.37 -8.58
CA ALA A 278 -16.32 12.81 -7.23
C ALA A 278 -15.16 12.67 -6.25
N VAL A 279 -14.45 11.52 -6.27
CA VAL A 279 -13.29 11.27 -5.42
C VAL A 279 -12.12 12.20 -5.77
N SER A 280 -11.86 12.43 -7.07
CA SER A 280 -10.80 13.36 -7.49
C SER A 280 -11.08 14.80 -7.08
N ALA A 281 -12.32 15.26 -7.28
CA ALA A 281 -12.75 16.60 -6.87
C ALA A 281 -12.70 16.77 -5.34
N PHE A 282 -13.16 15.75 -4.59
CA PHE A 282 -13.08 15.74 -3.14
C PHE A 282 -11.64 15.88 -2.64
N GLY A 283 -10.69 15.15 -3.24
CA GLY A 283 -9.27 15.25 -2.88
C GLY A 283 -8.69 16.66 -3.04
N ILE A 284 -8.97 17.33 -4.19
CA ILE A 284 -8.51 18.71 -4.42
C ILE A 284 -9.20 19.68 -3.46
N LEU A 285 -10.52 19.59 -3.31
CA LEU A 285 -11.27 20.46 -2.41
C LEU A 285 -10.79 20.35 -0.96
N LEU A 286 -10.47 19.12 -0.53
CA LEU A 286 -9.93 18.88 0.82
C LEU A 286 -8.55 19.51 1.01
N LEU A 287 -7.65 19.45 0.02
CA LEU A 287 -6.36 20.12 0.08
C LEU A 287 -6.51 21.64 0.01
N MET A 288 -7.38 22.15 -0.84
CA MET A 288 -7.64 23.59 -0.90
C MET A 288 -8.19 24.12 0.45
N ALA A 289 -9.12 23.37 1.06
CA ALA A 289 -9.61 23.69 2.39
C ALA A 289 -8.46 23.72 3.42
N ASN A 290 -7.51 22.75 3.32
CA ASN A 290 -6.36 22.73 4.21
C ASN A 290 -5.39 23.91 3.98
N VAL A 291 -5.18 24.35 2.74
CA VAL A 291 -4.38 25.57 2.44
C VAL A 291 -5.02 26.79 3.10
N LEU A 292 -6.36 26.89 3.06
CA LEU A 292 -7.08 28.05 3.61
C LEU A 292 -7.20 28.00 5.15
N PHE A 293 -7.63 26.87 5.69
CA PHE A 293 -8.04 26.71 7.09
C PHE A 293 -7.09 25.86 7.95
N GLY A 294 -5.98 25.37 7.37
CA GLY A 294 -5.03 24.51 8.08
C GLY A 294 -4.32 25.24 9.21
N VAL A 295 -3.97 24.47 10.24
CA VAL A 295 -3.19 24.91 11.40
C VAL A 295 -1.72 24.58 11.15
N GLU A 296 -0.85 25.53 11.46
CA GLU A 296 0.60 25.34 11.36
C GLU A 296 1.13 24.58 12.57
N LYS A 297 1.81 23.46 12.30
CA LYS A 297 2.57 22.70 13.30
C LYS A 297 3.96 22.42 12.74
N PHE A 298 4.99 22.67 13.54
CA PHE A 298 6.39 22.45 13.17
C PHE A 298 6.83 23.09 11.83
N GLY A 299 6.23 24.25 11.47
CA GLY A 299 6.56 25.00 10.25
C GLY A 299 5.85 24.50 8.97
N ALA A 300 4.94 23.54 9.07
CA ALA A 300 4.08 23.09 7.98
C ALA A 300 2.59 23.30 8.34
N LYS A 301 1.82 23.82 7.36
CA LYS A 301 0.38 24.09 7.50
C LYS A 301 -0.44 22.90 6.98
N ASN A 302 -0.21 21.71 7.53
CA ASN A 302 -0.75 20.45 6.99
C ASN A 302 -1.78 19.75 7.89
N TRP A 303 -2.17 20.37 9.02
CA TRP A 303 -3.17 19.84 9.94
C TRP A 303 -4.48 20.61 9.86
N MET A 304 -5.60 19.92 9.89
CA MET A 304 -6.93 20.48 10.10
C MET A 304 -7.48 20.07 11.47
N GLN A 305 -8.13 21.00 12.14
CA GLN A 305 -8.78 20.75 13.42
C GLN A 305 -10.30 20.87 13.26
N LEU A 306 -11.00 19.78 13.58
CA LEU A 306 -12.47 19.69 13.61
C LEU A 306 -12.90 19.38 15.04
N GLY A 307 -13.14 20.44 15.82
CA GLY A 307 -13.43 20.30 17.23
C GLY A 307 -12.26 19.62 17.99
N PRO A 308 -12.47 18.52 18.71
CA PRO A 308 -11.43 17.83 19.45
C PRO A 308 -10.52 16.94 18.59
N VAL A 309 -10.87 16.75 17.30
CA VAL A 309 -10.15 15.85 16.40
C VAL A 309 -9.26 16.66 15.46
N SER A 310 -7.96 16.37 15.47
CA SER A 310 -7.01 16.87 14.47
C SER A 310 -6.66 15.74 13.49
N PHE A 311 -6.68 16.06 12.20
CA PHE A 311 -6.32 15.11 11.14
C PHE A 311 -5.51 15.79 10.04
N GLN A 312 -4.77 15.02 9.29
CA GLN A 312 -3.96 15.49 8.18
C GLN A 312 -4.67 15.14 6.85
N PRO A 313 -5.23 16.13 6.13
CA PRO A 313 -5.97 15.91 4.90
C PRO A 313 -5.20 15.19 3.80
N SER A 314 -3.89 15.44 3.69
CA SER A 314 -3.02 14.81 2.70
C SER A 314 -2.99 13.27 2.82
N GLU A 315 -3.25 12.71 4.01
CA GLU A 315 -3.37 11.27 4.20
C GLU A 315 -4.57 10.71 3.42
N ILE A 316 -5.73 11.34 3.55
CA ILE A 316 -6.96 10.97 2.82
C ILE A 316 -6.76 11.15 1.31
N VAL A 317 -6.06 12.22 0.91
CA VAL A 317 -5.81 12.54 -0.50
C VAL A 317 -4.93 11.48 -1.17
N LYS A 318 -4.08 10.74 -0.45
CA LYS A 318 -3.35 9.59 -1.01
C LYS A 318 -4.31 8.55 -1.60
N ILE A 319 -5.39 8.22 -0.89
CA ILE A 319 -6.42 7.29 -1.39
C ILE A 319 -7.12 7.87 -2.63
N CYS A 320 -7.50 9.15 -2.57
CA CYS A 320 -8.13 9.84 -3.70
C CYS A 320 -7.20 9.86 -4.93
N PHE A 321 -5.92 10.09 -4.72
CA PHE A 321 -4.91 10.13 -5.78
C PHE A 321 -4.75 8.79 -6.50
N ILE A 322 -4.64 7.70 -5.74
CA ILE A 322 -4.57 6.35 -6.31
C ILE A 322 -5.81 6.05 -7.12
N PHE A 323 -6.98 6.37 -6.56
CA PHE A 323 -8.26 6.12 -7.19
C PHE A 323 -8.40 6.92 -8.50
N ALA A 324 -8.02 8.19 -8.48
CA ALA A 324 -8.00 9.06 -9.66
C ALA A 324 -7.02 8.54 -10.73
N GLY A 325 -5.78 8.23 -10.32
CA GLY A 325 -4.73 7.71 -11.21
C GLY A 325 -5.12 6.41 -11.88
N ALA A 326 -5.53 5.41 -11.10
CA ALA A 326 -5.95 4.12 -11.61
C ALA A 326 -7.14 4.24 -12.57
N SER A 327 -8.16 5.03 -12.21
CA SER A 327 -9.37 5.21 -13.03
C SER A 327 -9.14 6.03 -14.29
N THR A 328 -8.25 7.03 -14.25
CA THR A 328 -7.96 7.91 -15.39
C THR A 328 -7.07 7.22 -16.41
N LEU A 329 -6.09 6.45 -15.94
CA LEU A 329 -5.12 5.77 -16.79
C LEU A 329 -5.65 4.45 -17.35
N GLN A 330 -6.68 3.86 -16.76
CA GLN A 330 -7.35 2.67 -17.28
C GLN A 330 -8.04 2.94 -18.63
N ARG A 331 -8.64 4.12 -18.81
CA ARG A 331 -9.21 4.50 -20.10
C ARG A 331 -8.10 4.81 -21.08
N LEU A 332 -8.09 4.05 -22.17
CA LEU A 332 -7.28 4.20 -23.37
C LEU A 332 -6.36 5.42 -23.41
N MET A 333 -5.14 5.26 -23.87
CA MET A 333 -4.06 6.26 -24.02
C MET A 333 -4.48 7.54 -24.77
N THR A 334 -5.61 8.14 -24.45
CA THR A 334 -5.97 9.46 -24.96
C THR A 334 -5.04 10.48 -24.32
N LYS A 335 -4.35 11.26 -25.15
CA LYS A 335 -3.49 12.38 -24.71
C LYS A 335 -4.18 13.26 -23.64
N ARG A 336 -5.50 13.40 -23.73
CA ARG A 336 -6.32 14.15 -22.79
C ARG A 336 -6.29 13.58 -21.38
N ASN A 337 -6.38 12.25 -21.21
CA ASN A 337 -6.36 11.62 -19.88
C ASN A 337 -5.00 11.75 -19.19
N HIS A 338 -3.92 11.66 -19.96
CA HIS A 338 -2.57 11.91 -19.46
C HIS A 338 -2.39 13.35 -18.98
N ILE A 339 -2.81 14.33 -19.79
CA ILE A 339 -2.73 15.75 -19.41
C ILE A 339 -3.55 16.03 -18.16
N LEU A 340 -4.76 15.46 -18.03
CA LEU A 340 -5.60 15.63 -16.85
C LEU A 340 -4.94 15.04 -15.61
N PHE A 341 -4.30 13.87 -15.70
CA PHE A 341 -3.61 13.27 -14.57
C PHE A 341 -2.34 14.05 -14.16
N ILE A 342 -1.59 14.56 -15.14
CA ILE A 342 -0.45 15.46 -14.89
C ILE A 342 -0.93 16.73 -14.20
N ALA A 343 -1.99 17.37 -14.70
CA ALA A 343 -2.55 18.59 -14.11
C ALA A 343 -3.06 18.35 -12.68
N TYR A 344 -3.73 17.22 -12.44
CA TYR A 344 -4.19 16.81 -11.12
C TYR A 344 -3.02 16.61 -10.15
N SER A 345 -1.98 15.90 -10.58
CA SER A 345 -0.78 15.67 -9.78
C SER A 345 -0.02 16.95 -9.48
N ALA A 346 0.11 17.84 -10.47
CA ALA A 346 0.74 19.15 -10.31
C ALA A 346 -0.05 20.03 -9.33
N ALA A 347 -1.38 20.02 -9.39
CA ALA A 347 -2.22 20.77 -8.46
C ALA A 347 -2.04 20.28 -7.01
N ILE A 348 -2.00 18.96 -6.79
CA ILE A 348 -1.74 18.38 -5.46
C ILE A 348 -0.36 18.77 -4.95
N CYS A 349 0.70 18.56 -5.75
CA CYS A 349 2.05 18.93 -5.37
C CYS A 349 2.19 20.45 -5.12
N GLY A 350 1.50 21.28 -5.90
CA GLY A 350 1.43 22.73 -5.69
C GLY A 350 0.79 23.10 -4.37
N CYS A 351 -0.36 22.52 -4.01
CA CYS A 351 -0.99 22.72 -2.71
C CYS A 351 -0.07 22.31 -1.55
N LEU A 352 0.61 21.16 -1.66
CA LEU A 352 1.54 20.67 -0.63
C LEU A 352 2.78 21.60 -0.49
N ALA A 353 3.30 22.12 -1.60
CA ALA A 353 4.39 23.09 -1.59
C ALA A 353 3.97 24.42 -0.93
N LEU A 354 2.72 24.87 -1.14
CA LEU A 354 2.17 26.04 -0.44
C LEU A 354 2.08 25.81 1.07
N MET A 355 1.75 24.60 1.50
CA MET A 355 1.66 24.20 2.91
C MET A 355 3.01 23.88 3.57
N ASN A 356 4.13 23.96 2.84
CA ASN A 356 5.47 23.55 3.25
C ASN A 356 5.59 22.05 3.61
N ASP A 357 4.71 21.19 3.06
CA ASP A 357 4.74 19.73 3.26
C ASP A 357 5.47 19.04 2.09
N PHE A 358 6.79 19.22 2.04
CA PHE A 358 7.63 18.69 0.97
C PHE A 358 7.82 17.18 1.06
N GLY A 359 7.78 16.60 2.26
CA GLY A 359 7.87 15.16 2.46
C GLY A 359 6.72 14.43 1.77
N THR A 360 5.51 14.88 2.02
CA THR A 360 4.31 14.33 1.37
C THR A 360 4.29 14.64 -0.14
N ALA A 361 4.78 15.82 -0.56
CA ALA A 361 4.89 16.14 -1.99
C ALA A 361 5.81 15.17 -2.75
N ILE A 362 6.93 14.75 -2.17
CA ILE A 362 7.82 13.73 -2.74
C ILE A 362 7.07 12.39 -2.90
N ILE A 363 6.28 11.97 -1.91
CA ILE A 363 5.50 10.73 -1.98
C ILE A 363 4.54 10.76 -3.18
N PHE A 364 3.77 11.85 -3.33
CA PHE A 364 2.85 12.00 -4.47
C PHE A 364 3.59 12.04 -5.80
N PHE A 365 4.71 12.73 -5.84
CA PHE A 365 5.51 12.83 -7.07
C PHE A 365 6.09 11.47 -7.50
N VAL A 366 6.72 10.72 -6.58
CA VAL A 366 7.25 9.39 -6.91
C VAL A 366 6.11 8.44 -7.31
N THR A 367 4.97 8.52 -6.62
CA THR A 367 3.79 7.72 -6.98
C THR A 367 3.27 8.09 -8.37
N PHE A 368 3.25 9.39 -8.71
CA PHE A 368 2.93 9.86 -10.07
C PHE A 368 3.89 9.26 -11.11
N LEU A 369 5.20 9.31 -10.86
CA LEU A 369 6.21 8.77 -11.78
C LEU A 369 6.01 7.28 -12.04
N VAL A 370 5.83 6.49 -10.98
CA VAL A 370 5.61 5.04 -11.10
C VAL A 370 4.31 4.77 -11.87
N THR A 371 3.23 5.46 -11.54
CA THR A 371 1.93 5.29 -12.18
C THR A 371 1.97 5.67 -13.66
N ALA A 372 2.59 6.80 -13.99
CA ALA A 372 2.75 7.27 -15.36
C ALA A 372 3.67 6.34 -16.18
N PHE A 373 4.75 5.86 -15.58
CA PHE A 373 5.67 4.94 -16.24
C PHE A 373 5.04 3.57 -16.52
N MET A 374 4.31 3.01 -15.55
CA MET A 374 3.60 1.73 -15.75
C MET A 374 2.67 1.77 -16.95
N ARG A 375 2.14 2.94 -17.28
CA ARG A 375 1.21 3.09 -18.40
C ARG A 375 1.89 3.48 -19.72
N SER A 376 2.88 4.37 -19.68
CA SER A 376 3.55 4.87 -20.89
C SER A 376 4.65 3.94 -21.40
N GLY A 377 5.36 3.26 -20.49
CA GLY A 377 6.58 2.52 -20.81
C GLY A 377 7.71 3.40 -21.38
N ASP A 378 7.53 4.73 -21.36
CA ASP A 378 8.41 5.69 -22.02
C ASP A 378 9.38 6.33 -21.01
N PHE A 379 10.64 5.99 -21.15
CA PHE A 379 11.72 6.55 -20.31
C PHE A 379 11.99 8.03 -20.61
N ALA A 380 11.69 8.53 -21.81
CA ALA A 380 11.91 9.94 -22.14
C ALA A 380 10.94 10.83 -21.38
N THR A 381 9.66 10.44 -21.31
CA THR A 381 8.64 11.14 -20.49
C THR A 381 9.01 11.10 -19.01
N LEU A 382 9.50 9.97 -18.50
CA LEU A 382 9.98 9.84 -17.13
C LEU A 382 11.16 10.79 -16.87
N GLY A 383 12.15 10.80 -17.76
CA GLY A 383 13.32 11.68 -17.68
C GLY A 383 12.95 13.17 -17.67
N LEU A 384 12.02 13.57 -18.53
CA LEU A 384 11.51 14.95 -18.57
C LEU A 384 10.78 15.34 -17.30
N ALA A 385 9.96 14.45 -16.73
CA ALA A 385 9.25 14.69 -15.48
C ALA A 385 10.23 14.82 -14.30
N VAL A 386 11.25 13.97 -14.23
CA VAL A 386 12.31 14.05 -13.21
C VAL A 386 13.11 15.34 -13.35
N ALA A 387 13.52 15.72 -14.57
CA ALA A 387 14.24 16.96 -14.82
C ALA A 387 13.41 18.20 -14.45
N GLY A 388 12.14 18.24 -14.85
CA GLY A 388 11.22 19.32 -14.51
C GLY A 388 11.01 19.48 -13.00
N THR A 389 10.89 18.34 -12.29
CA THR A 389 10.75 18.37 -10.81
C THR A 389 12.08 18.71 -10.13
N GLY A 390 13.21 18.28 -10.65
CA GLY A 390 14.52 18.71 -10.18
C GLY A 390 14.66 20.24 -10.27
N PHE A 391 14.26 20.82 -11.40
CA PHE A 391 14.25 22.28 -11.58
C PHE A 391 13.28 22.96 -10.59
N ALA A 392 12.06 22.44 -10.42
CA ALA A 392 11.11 22.95 -9.43
C ALA A 392 11.66 22.83 -8.00
N GLY A 393 12.35 21.74 -7.68
CA GLY A 393 13.03 21.54 -6.40
C GLY A 393 14.09 22.62 -6.12
N VAL A 394 14.92 22.95 -7.12
CA VAL A 394 15.90 24.04 -7.01
C VAL A 394 15.21 25.38 -6.75
N LEU A 395 14.10 25.66 -7.43
CA LEU A 395 13.32 26.89 -7.18
C LEU A 395 12.74 26.90 -5.75
N VAL A 396 12.19 25.78 -5.27
CA VAL A 396 11.68 25.65 -3.90
C VAL A 396 12.78 25.93 -2.89
N LEU A 397 13.96 25.32 -3.05
CA LEU A 397 15.10 25.55 -2.15
C LEU A 397 15.53 27.03 -2.13
N ARG A 398 15.46 27.72 -3.30
CA ARG A 398 15.83 29.14 -3.39
C ARG A 398 14.82 30.07 -2.74
N PHE A 399 13.53 29.75 -2.80
CA PHE A 399 12.45 30.64 -2.34
C PHE A 399 11.85 30.26 -0.98
N LYS A 400 12.11 29.04 -0.47
CA LYS A 400 11.57 28.55 0.80
C LYS A 400 12.67 28.30 1.83
N PRO A 401 12.91 29.27 2.77
CA PRO A 401 13.95 29.14 3.78
C PRO A 401 13.83 27.89 4.67
N TYR A 402 12.60 27.43 4.90
CA TYR A 402 12.32 26.23 5.69
C TYR A 402 12.91 24.95 5.04
N ALA A 403 12.73 24.78 3.72
CA ALA A 403 13.31 23.66 2.99
C ALA A 403 14.85 23.75 2.97
N MET A 404 15.39 24.94 2.72
CA MET A 404 16.84 25.16 2.70
C MET A 404 17.49 24.80 4.03
N ARG A 405 16.88 25.15 5.18
CA ARG A 405 17.42 24.79 6.51
C ARG A 405 17.56 23.29 6.70
N ARG A 406 16.58 22.48 6.26
CA ARG A 406 16.64 21.01 6.34
C ARG A 406 17.74 20.43 5.46
N PHE A 407 17.93 20.98 4.26
CA PHE A 407 19.03 20.58 3.37
C PHE A 407 20.40 21.02 3.89
N ALA A 408 20.52 22.17 4.53
CA ALA A 408 21.78 22.65 5.08
C ALA A 408 22.32 21.80 6.23
N VAL A 409 21.42 21.15 6.98
CA VAL A 409 21.76 20.24 8.10
C VAL A 409 22.05 18.83 7.62
N TRP A 410 21.54 18.43 6.48
CA TRP A 410 21.70 17.08 5.94
C TRP A 410 23.19 16.73 5.77
N ARG A 411 23.61 15.60 6.31
CA ARG A 411 24.99 15.12 6.45
C ARG A 411 25.91 15.95 7.36
N HIS A 412 25.37 17.01 7.98
CA HIS A 412 26.06 17.87 8.93
C HIS A 412 25.34 17.91 10.30
N VAL A 413 24.55 16.86 10.60
CA VAL A 413 23.74 16.79 11.82
C VAL A 413 24.58 16.81 13.09
N TRP A 414 25.80 16.25 13.05
CA TRP A 414 26.71 16.22 14.21
C TRP A 414 27.32 17.60 14.50
N GLU A 415 27.53 18.42 13.51
CA GLU A 415 27.98 19.80 13.68
C GLU A 415 26.88 20.67 14.31
N ASN A 416 25.60 20.28 14.10
CA ASN A 416 24.41 20.95 14.59
C ASN A 416 23.67 20.15 15.67
N ALA A 417 24.39 19.30 16.42
CA ALA A 417 23.81 18.31 17.34
C ALA A 417 22.97 18.90 18.50
N LEU A 418 23.16 20.17 18.84
CA LEU A 418 22.42 20.88 19.89
C LEU A 418 21.29 21.77 19.35
N THR A 419 21.14 21.88 18.03
CA THR A 419 20.18 22.75 17.37
C THR A 419 19.30 21.98 16.39
N THR A 420 19.45 22.23 15.10
CA THR A 420 18.62 21.63 14.03
C THR A 420 18.87 20.16 13.77
N GLY A 421 20.04 19.62 14.14
CA GLY A 421 20.39 18.18 14.07
C GLY A 421 20.08 17.39 15.33
N TYR A 422 19.48 18.01 16.36
CA TYR A 422 19.26 17.40 17.68
C TYR A 422 18.50 16.07 17.59
N SER A 423 17.35 16.06 16.93
CA SER A 423 16.48 14.87 16.86
C SER A 423 17.16 13.68 16.14
N GLN A 424 17.87 13.94 15.02
CA GLN A 424 18.55 12.89 14.26
C GLN A 424 19.78 12.34 15.00
N THR A 425 20.59 13.21 15.63
CA THR A 425 21.76 12.75 16.40
C THR A 425 21.33 11.90 17.59
N ARG A 426 20.24 12.28 18.29
CA ARG A 426 19.67 11.46 19.38
C ARG A 426 19.12 10.14 18.87
N ALA A 427 18.40 10.16 17.75
CA ALA A 427 17.90 8.94 17.13
C ALA A 427 19.02 7.95 16.79
N MET A 428 20.12 8.43 16.17
CA MET A 428 21.27 7.55 15.86
C MET A 428 21.97 7.03 17.13
N MET A 429 22.09 7.84 18.19
CA MET A 429 22.62 7.39 19.48
C MET A 429 21.73 6.30 20.08
N CYS A 430 20.41 6.48 20.03
CA CYS A 430 19.43 5.52 20.55
C CYS A 430 19.45 4.19 19.76
N ILE A 431 19.56 4.23 18.43
CA ILE A 431 19.78 3.02 17.61
C ILE A 431 21.03 2.26 18.07
N ALA A 432 22.14 2.98 18.30
CA ALA A 432 23.37 2.38 18.74
C ALA A 432 23.28 1.78 20.15
N SER A 433 22.57 2.45 21.08
CA SER A 433 22.39 1.99 22.44
C SER A 433 21.48 0.75 22.52
N GLY A 434 20.45 0.65 21.65
CA GLY A 434 19.54 -0.50 21.59
C GLY A 434 20.21 -1.79 21.10
N GLY A 435 21.28 -1.67 20.29
CA GLY A 435 21.97 -2.83 19.72
C GLY A 435 21.03 -3.71 18.88
N LEU A 436 21.32 -5.03 18.83
CA LEU A 436 20.54 -5.96 18.01
C LEU A 436 19.19 -6.34 18.65
N PHE A 437 19.10 -6.41 19.98
CA PHE A 437 17.95 -6.98 20.70
C PHE A 437 17.17 -5.99 21.57
N GLY A 438 17.60 -4.73 21.61
CA GLY A 438 16.93 -3.67 22.35
C GLY A 438 17.24 -3.58 23.85
N LEU A 439 16.89 -2.45 24.45
CA LEU A 439 17.02 -2.21 25.88
C LEU A 439 15.86 -2.82 26.70
N GLY A 440 14.74 -3.11 26.04
CA GLY A 440 13.46 -3.54 26.59
C GLY A 440 12.40 -2.45 26.55
N ALA A 441 11.14 -2.87 26.49
CA ALA A 441 10.00 -1.97 26.38
C ALA A 441 9.94 -0.97 27.55
N GLY A 442 9.66 0.29 27.23
CA GLY A 442 9.59 1.40 28.18
C GLY A 442 10.93 1.87 28.75
N LYS A 443 12.05 1.22 28.39
CA LYS A 443 13.39 1.56 28.90
C LYS A 443 14.19 2.46 27.97
N GLY A 444 13.61 2.82 26.81
CA GLY A 444 14.21 3.73 25.85
C GLY A 444 14.27 5.17 26.37
N TRP A 445 15.24 5.91 25.86
CA TRP A 445 15.42 7.32 26.16
C TRP A 445 14.83 8.22 25.07
N LEU A 446 14.66 7.71 23.84
CA LEU A 446 14.17 8.49 22.70
C LEU A 446 12.78 9.10 22.94
N LYS A 447 11.96 8.52 23.82
CA LYS A 447 10.65 9.08 24.23
C LYS A 447 10.69 10.52 24.75
N TYR A 448 11.85 11.02 25.18
CA TYR A 448 12.03 12.40 25.62
C TYR A 448 12.35 13.37 24.47
N VAL A 449 12.48 12.86 23.25
CA VAL A 449 12.72 13.66 22.05
C VAL A 449 11.40 13.92 21.34
N ALA A 450 11.16 15.17 20.93
CA ALA A 450 9.93 15.53 20.25
C ALA A 450 9.71 14.72 18.96
N ALA A 451 8.48 14.25 18.73
CA ALA A 451 8.07 13.45 17.58
C ALA A 451 8.81 12.10 17.44
N SER A 452 9.26 11.53 18.55
CA SER A 452 9.91 10.22 18.60
C SER A 452 9.01 9.09 18.12
N ASP A 453 7.73 9.13 18.47
CA ASP A 453 6.69 8.16 18.15
C ASP A 453 6.10 8.32 16.72
N THR A 454 6.44 9.40 16.04
CA THR A 454 5.96 9.71 14.68
C THR A 454 7.08 9.64 13.65
N ASP A 455 7.99 10.62 13.68
CA ASP A 455 9.00 10.84 12.66
C ASP A 455 10.25 9.96 12.85
N LEU A 456 10.54 9.58 14.09
CA LEU A 456 11.73 8.81 14.49
C LEU A 456 11.40 7.39 14.97
N VAL A 457 10.22 6.89 14.62
CA VAL A 457 9.70 5.61 15.13
C VAL A 457 10.62 4.42 14.81
N PHE A 458 11.36 4.45 13.71
CA PHE A 458 12.36 3.43 13.39
C PHE A 458 13.46 3.37 14.47
N ALA A 459 13.96 4.52 14.90
CA ALA A 459 14.96 4.59 15.97
C ALA A 459 14.37 4.20 17.33
N PHE A 460 13.12 4.56 17.58
CA PHE A 460 12.40 4.17 18.80
C PHE A 460 12.29 2.65 18.92
N VAL A 461 11.86 1.99 17.85
CA VAL A 461 11.78 0.51 17.82
C VAL A 461 13.18 -0.10 17.91
N ALA A 462 14.18 0.48 17.24
CA ALA A 462 15.55 -0.04 17.31
C ALA A 462 16.15 0.08 18.73
N GLU A 463 15.81 1.13 19.48
CA GLU A 463 16.26 1.32 20.86
C GLU A 463 15.60 0.34 21.83
N GLU A 464 14.27 0.27 21.86
CA GLU A 464 13.55 -0.52 22.85
C GLU A 464 13.46 -2.01 22.49
N TRP A 465 13.18 -2.31 21.21
CA TRP A 465 12.91 -3.68 20.73
C TRP A 465 14.05 -4.28 19.91
N GLY A 466 15.06 -3.49 19.61
CA GLY A 466 16.28 -3.89 18.91
C GLY A 466 16.24 -3.65 17.39
N LEU A 467 17.44 -3.51 16.84
CA LEU A 467 17.64 -3.27 15.40
C LEU A 467 17.09 -4.42 14.54
N LEU A 468 17.14 -5.68 15.02
CA LEU A 468 16.59 -6.81 14.29
C LEU A 468 15.08 -6.68 14.07
N LEU A 469 14.30 -6.28 15.09
CA LEU A 469 12.86 -6.07 14.94
C LEU A 469 12.58 -4.86 14.03
N ALA A 470 13.34 -3.77 14.16
CA ALA A 470 13.21 -2.59 13.30
C ALA A 470 13.47 -2.93 11.81
N VAL A 471 14.47 -3.77 11.51
CA VAL A 471 14.75 -4.25 10.14
C VAL A 471 13.64 -5.19 9.65
N LEU A 472 13.12 -6.08 10.49
CA LEU A 472 11.99 -6.96 10.11
C LEU A 472 10.72 -6.17 9.84
N MET A 473 10.49 -5.04 10.52
CA MET A 473 9.41 -4.11 10.22
C MET A 473 9.55 -3.51 8.81
N VAL A 474 10.74 -3.09 8.42
CA VAL A 474 11.03 -2.63 7.05
C VAL A 474 10.85 -3.76 6.03
N ALA A 475 11.34 -4.97 6.36
CA ALA A 475 11.17 -6.15 5.52
C ALA A 475 9.69 -6.54 5.32
N ALA A 476 8.82 -6.29 6.31
CA ALA A 476 7.38 -6.52 6.17
C ALA A 476 6.76 -5.65 5.06
N VAL A 477 7.14 -4.37 4.99
CA VAL A 477 6.71 -3.48 3.89
C VAL A 477 7.29 -3.94 2.55
N ALA A 478 8.56 -4.38 2.54
CA ALA A 478 9.20 -4.93 1.33
C ALA A 478 8.50 -6.20 0.82
N VAL A 479 8.02 -7.08 1.70
CA VAL A 479 7.23 -8.27 1.33
C VAL A 479 5.90 -7.86 0.67
N LEU A 480 5.19 -6.85 1.19
CA LEU A 480 3.97 -6.33 0.56
C LEU A 480 4.28 -5.76 -0.84
N ALA A 481 5.36 -5.01 -0.98
CA ALA A 481 5.77 -4.46 -2.28
C ALA A 481 6.15 -5.57 -3.28
N ALA A 482 6.91 -6.56 -2.85
CA ALA A 482 7.27 -7.72 -3.66
C ALA A 482 6.05 -8.54 -4.10
N PHE A 483 5.06 -8.68 -3.20
CA PHE A 483 3.77 -9.31 -3.54
C PHE A 483 3.05 -8.53 -4.64
N VAL A 484 2.98 -7.20 -4.54
CA VAL A 484 2.35 -6.36 -5.57
C VAL A 484 3.07 -6.50 -6.91
N VAL A 485 4.41 -6.41 -6.93
CA VAL A 485 5.20 -6.58 -8.16
C VAL A 485 4.90 -7.92 -8.85
N ARG A 486 4.72 -9.00 -8.08
CA ARG A 486 4.35 -10.32 -8.61
C ARG A 486 2.89 -10.42 -9.05
N SER A 487 1.99 -9.66 -8.42
CA SER A 487 0.55 -9.69 -8.70
C SER A 487 0.16 -8.84 -9.91
N VAL A 488 0.93 -7.80 -10.23
CA VAL A 488 0.68 -6.87 -11.34
C VAL A 488 0.52 -7.60 -12.70
N PRO A 489 1.43 -8.49 -13.12
CA PRO A 489 1.29 -9.20 -14.40
C PRO A 489 0.12 -10.19 -14.45
N LEU A 490 -0.40 -10.60 -13.27
CA LEU A 490 -1.53 -11.52 -13.13
C LEU A 490 -2.86 -10.78 -12.94
N GLY A 491 -2.81 -9.44 -12.94
CA GLY A 491 -3.97 -8.60 -12.67
C GLY A 491 -5.03 -8.72 -13.76
N ARG A 492 -6.31 -8.81 -13.35
CA ARG A 492 -7.46 -8.87 -14.28
C ARG A 492 -7.64 -7.60 -15.08
N SER A 493 -7.34 -6.45 -14.48
CA SER A 493 -7.50 -5.12 -15.09
C SER A 493 -6.35 -4.21 -14.71
N SER A 494 -5.96 -3.34 -15.63
CA SER A 494 -4.97 -2.29 -15.40
C SER A 494 -5.33 -1.37 -14.22
N PHE A 495 -6.61 -1.18 -13.93
CA PHE A 495 -7.07 -0.44 -12.75
C PHE A 495 -6.53 -1.03 -11.44
N TYR A 496 -6.67 -2.34 -11.25
CA TYR A 496 -6.19 -3.02 -10.03
C TYR A 496 -4.67 -3.05 -9.96
N ALA A 497 -4.01 -3.29 -11.10
CA ALA A 497 -2.54 -3.29 -11.19
C ALA A 497 -1.95 -1.91 -10.85
N ILE A 498 -2.48 -0.84 -11.46
CA ILE A 498 -2.05 0.54 -11.20
C ILE A 498 -2.38 0.94 -9.75
N GLY A 499 -3.58 0.63 -9.27
CA GLY A 499 -3.99 0.96 -7.91
C GLY A 499 -3.10 0.31 -6.85
N ALA A 500 -2.81 -0.99 -7.00
CA ALA A 500 -1.94 -1.72 -6.08
C ALA A 500 -0.50 -1.24 -6.14
N ALA A 501 0.04 -1.01 -7.35
CA ALA A 501 1.40 -0.51 -7.51
C ALA A 501 1.56 0.90 -6.91
N SER A 502 0.58 1.78 -7.12
CA SER A 502 0.57 3.12 -6.50
C SER A 502 0.51 3.03 -4.97
N ALA A 503 -0.34 2.15 -4.41
CA ALA A 503 -0.43 1.94 -2.96
C ALA A 503 0.89 1.40 -2.39
N ALA A 504 1.48 0.38 -3.01
CA ALA A 504 2.77 -0.16 -2.60
C ALA A 504 3.89 0.90 -2.70
N THR A 505 3.89 1.72 -3.75
CA THR A 505 4.86 2.82 -3.91
C THR A 505 4.76 3.80 -2.75
N ILE A 506 3.55 4.22 -2.36
CA ILE A 506 3.35 5.12 -1.21
C ILE A 506 3.93 4.50 0.05
N LEU A 507 3.62 3.24 0.35
CA LEU A 507 4.12 2.56 1.55
C LEU A 507 5.66 2.47 1.55
N VAL A 508 6.26 2.10 0.43
CA VAL A 508 7.72 1.98 0.29
C VAL A 508 8.40 3.34 0.42
N VAL A 509 7.91 4.37 -0.27
CA VAL A 509 8.50 5.71 -0.23
C VAL A 509 8.38 6.32 1.16
N GLN A 510 7.23 6.16 1.84
CA GLN A 510 7.08 6.59 3.24
C GLN A 510 8.10 5.89 4.15
N THR A 511 8.27 4.58 4.00
CA THR A 511 9.26 3.81 4.77
C THR A 511 10.68 4.29 4.51
N ILE A 512 11.05 4.51 3.23
CA ILE A 512 12.37 5.02 2.85
C ILE A 512 12.63 6.39 3.46
N LEU A 513 11.67 7.33 3.33
CA LEU A 513 11.80 8.69 3.86
C LEU A 513 11.90 8.71 5.38
N ASN A 514 11.16 7.87 6.09
CA ASN A 514 11.23 7.75 7.54
C ASN A 514 12.56 7.16 8.00
N VAL A 515 12.93 5.98 7.50
CA VAL A 515 14.15 5.28 7.92
C VAL A 515 15.40 6.06 7.54
N PHE A 516 15.53 6.44 6.26
CA PHE A 516 16.74 7.13 5.78
C PHE A 516 16.83 8.56 6.27
N GLY A 517 15.68 9.21 6.56
CA GLY A 517 15.65 10.51 7.24
C GLY A 517 16.13 10.41 8.69
N THR A 518 15.78 9.35 9.39
CA THR A 518 16.19 9.11 10.79
C THR A 518 17.71 8.88 10.91
N VAL A 519 18.33 8.16 9.95
CA VAL A 519 19.77 7.84 9.95
C VAL A 519 20.64 8.79 9.11
N ASP A 520 20.12 9.97 8.76
CA ASP A 520 20.82 11.04 8.01
C ASP A 520 21.32 10.63 6.61
N LEU A 521 20.74 9.58 6.00
CA LEU A 521 20.98 9.25 4.59
C LEU A 521 20.16 10.16 3.66
N LEU A 522 18.97 10.58 4.09
CA LEU A 522 18.13 11.58 3.44
C LEU A 522 17.83 12.73 4.41
N PRO A 523 17.44 13.92 3.92
CA PRO A 523 16.95 14.97 4.80
C PRO A 523 15.73 14.51 5.60
N LEU A 524 15.65 14.85 6.88
CA LEU A 524 14.49 14.48 7.72
C LEU A 524 13.25 15.24 7.22
N THR A 525 12.26 14.51 6.75
CA THR A 525 11.05 15.07 6.11
C THR A 525 9.83 15.11 7.02
N GLY A 526 9.85 14.42 8.17
CA GLY A 526 8.70 14.32 9.07
C GLY A 526 7.55 13.47 8.50
N VAL A 527 7.89 12.42 7.76
CA VAL A 527 6.94 11.48 7.19
C VAL A 527 6.79 10.27 8.12
N THR A 528 5.54 9.86 8.35
CA THR A 528 5.22 8.72 9.22
C THR A 528 5.62 7.38 8.58
N PHE A 529 6.03 6.42 9.42
CA PHE A 529 6.22 5.02 9.00
C PHE A 529 4.84 4.32 8.91
N PRO A 530 4.51 3.66 7.79
CA PRO A 530 3.20 3.05 7.59
C PRO A 530 2.82 2.04 8.68
N PHE A 531 1.62 2.13 9.22
CA PHE A 531 1.05 1.31 10.30
C PHE A 531 1.71 1.44 11.68
N VAL A 532 2.90 2.03 11.79
CA VAL A 532 3.71 2.00 13.02
C VAL A 532 3.72 3.34 13.75
N SER A 533 3.91 4.45 13.02
CA SER A 533 3.93 5.78 13.63
C SER A 533 2.61 6.13 14.30
N ASN A 534 2.67 6.79 15.46
CA ASN A 534 1.51 7.38 16.12
C ASN A 534 0.88 8.45 15.23
N GLY A 535 -0.31 8.18 14.74
CA GLY A 535 -1.02 9.10 13.85
C GLY A 535 -2.34 8.52 13.38
N GLY A 536 -3.42 8.78 14.14
CA GLY A 536 -4.73 8.20 13.85
C GLY A 536 -5.21 8.41 12.41
N SER A 537 -4.98 9.58 11.80
CA SER A 537 -5.32 9.80 10.38
C SER A 537 -4.42 9.00 9.43
N SER A 538 -3.13 8.85 9.76
CA SER A 538 -2.20 8.05 8.98
C SER A 538 -2.57 6.56 9.05
N LEU A 539 -2.78 6.01 10.24
CA LEU A 539 -3.18 4.61 10.44
C LEU A 539 -4.49 4.29 9.69
N LEU A 540 -5.51 5.14 9.83
CA LEU A 540 -6.79 4.98 9.13
C LEU A 540 -6.59 4.91 7.61
N CYS A 541 -5.78 5.81 7.04
CA CYS A 541 -5.59 5.90 5.60
C CYS A 541 -4.69 4.79 5.06
N VAL A 542 -3.68 4.35 5.81
CA VAL A 542 -2.81 3.24 5.39
C VAL A 542 -3.59 1.93 5.31
N TRP A 543 -4.56 1.69 6.21
CA TRP A 543 -5.54 0.60 6.06
C TRP A 543 -6.39 0.77 4.79
N GLY A 544 -6.77 1.99 4.43
CA GLY A 544 -7.44 2.27 3.16
C GLY A 544 -6.56 1.95 1.94
N LEU A 545 -5.25 2.26 1.98
CA LEU A 545 -4.29 1.90 0.92
C LEU A 545 -4.16 0.39 0.76
N LEU A 546 -4.22 -0.37 1.85
CA LEU A 546 -4.17 -1.83 1.83
C LEU A 546 -5.29 -2.45 0.99
N ALA A 547 -6.46 -1.78 0.89
CA ALA A 547 -7.58 -2.26 0.08
C ALA A 547 -7.22 -2.37 -1.41
N PHE A 548 -6.40 -1.46 -1.95
CA PHE A 548 -5.93 -1.54 -3.33
C PHE A 548 -4.98 -2.72 -3.54
N ILE A 549 -4.08 -2.97 -2.59
CA ILE A 549 -3.19 -4.12 -2.62
C ILE A 549 -4.01 -5.42 -2.57
N LYS A 550 -5.01 -5.45 -1.70
CA LYS A 550 -5.90 -6.61 -1.57
C LYS A 550 -6.79 -6.83 -2.80
N ALA A 551 -7.22 -5.76 -3.46
CA ALA A 551 -8.01 -5.84 -4.69
C ALA A 551 -7.23 -6.47 -5.86
N ALA A 552 -5.90 -6.30 -5.89
CA ALA A 552 -5.03 -6.94 -6.88
C ALA A 552 -4.70 -8.41 -6.57
N ASP A 553 -5.08 -8.91 -5.38
CA ASP A 553 -4.91 -10.32 -5.03
C ASP A 553 -5.87 -11.19 -5.83
N THR A 554 -5.38 -11.76 -6.93
CA THR A 554 -6.17 -12.58 -7.87
C THR A 554 -6.49 -13.98 -7.36
N ARG A 555 -5.93 -14.40 -6.23
CA ARG A 555 -6.28 -15.69 -5.62
C ARG A 555 -7.77 -15.69 -5.27
N GLN A 556 -8.55 -16.59 -5.88
CA GLN A 556 -10.04 -16.57 -5.80
C GLN A 556 -10.58 -16.54 -4.38
N ASN A 557 -9.95 -17.26 -3.48
CA ASN A 557 -10.40 -17.37 -2.10
C ASN A 557 -9.65 -16.42 -1.14
N ALA A 558 -8.73 -15.60 -1.63
CA ALA A 558 -7.90 -14.76 -0.78
C ALA A 558 -8.50 -13.37 -0.53
N SER A 559 -9.14 -12.77 -1.54
CA SER A 559 -9.57 -11.38 -1.46
C SER A 559 -11.08 -11.22 -1.35
N PHE A 560 -11.52 -10.40 -0.40
CA PHE A 560 -12.89 -9.95 -0.29
C PHE A 560 -13.32 -9.05 -1.47
N ALA A 561 -12.37 -8.37 -2.09
CA ALA A 561 -12.59 -7.50 -3.25
C ALA A 561 -12.86 -8.26 -4.56
N VAL A 562 -12.69 -9.57 -4.60
CA VAL A 562 -12.92 -10.40 -5.79
C VAL A 562 -14.29 -11.09 -5.70
N LYS A 563 -15.14 -10.96 -6.75
CA LYS A 563 -16.37 -11.75 -6.87
C LYS A 563 -16.02 -13.23 -7.01
N LEU A 564 -16.72 -14.10 -6.30
CA LEU A 564 -16.70 -15.55 -6.58
C LEU A 564 -17.69 -15.82 -7.71
N PRO A 565 -17.46 -16.83 -8.57
CA PRO A 565 -18.45 -17.30 -9.53
C PRO A 565 -19.73 -17.74 -8.79
N ASP A 566 -20.89 -17.49 -9.40
CA ASP A 566 -22.17 -17.89 -8.85
C ASP A 566 -22.31 -19.42 -8.84
N ARG A 567 -22.90 -19.97 -7.77
CA ARG A 567 -23.04 -21.40 -7.53
C ARG A 567 -23.89 -22.15 -8.56
N GLY A 568 -24.61 -21.44 -9.42
CA GLY A 568 -25.52 -22.04 -10.40
C GLY A 568 -24.81 -22.66 -11.63
N GLU A 569 -23.53 -22.35 -11.85
CA GLU A 569 -22.78 -22.86 -13.01
C GLU A 569 -22.00 -24.17 -12.71
N ASP A 570 -21.96 -24.61 -11.45
CA ASP A 570 -21.23 -25.83 -11.03
C ASP A 570 -22.12 -27.08 -10.97
N SER A 571 -23.40 -27.01 -11.39
CA SER A 571 -24.38 -28.10 -11.21
C SER A 571 -25.06 -28.58 -12.50
N GLU A 572 -24.45 -28.40 -13.67
CA GLU A 572 -24.87 -29.14 -14.89
C GLU A 572 -23.69 -29.81 -15.62
#